data_9c54932367b863fb2791212375c64c0a
#
_entry.id   9c54932367b863fb2791212375c64c0a
#
_cell.length_a   1.000
_cell.length_b   1.000
_cell.length_c   1.000
_cell.angle_alpha   90.00
_cell.angle_beta   90.00
_cell.angle_gamma   90.00
#
_symmetry.space_group_name_H-M   'P 1'
#
loop_
_entity.id
_entity.type
_entity.pdbx_description
1 polymer ?
#
loop_
_entity_poly.entity_id
_entity_poly.type
_entity_poly.pdbx_seq_one_letter_code
_entity_poly.pdbx_strand_id
1 'polypeptide(L)'
;MNLSLFGAGKIVLSILFVFSLTACFPTSQHPIEGNPMVNLDDTFSGIWKGELSDGPVTILFIQQSQDDTGTFHIGGLLVRHHEERPSLNEGWLEFEGEVVVIRDETFLSAQLNQMGGAPVAAEEKGYYLFRLVLEENSMRVLGLNNLVTAELVNRGALEGTVNRAQTTASIRLTSNGAALREFLNTANLAELFSSSFAQLARRQ
;
A
#
# COMPACT_ATOMS: atom_id res chain seq x y z
N MET A 1 16.60 -36.44 23.51
CA MET A 1 15.74 -35.98 22.38
C MET A 1 15.44 -34.52 22.66
N ASN A 2 16.34 -33.63 22.21
CA ASN A 2 16.21 -32.18 22.44
C ASN A 2 15.54 -31.55 21.22
N LEU A 3 14.23 -31.30 21.31
CA LEU A 3 13.53 -30.46 20.33
C LEU A 3 13.99 -29.00 20.52
N SER A 4 14.60 -28.44 19.48
CA SER A 4 15.08 -27.07 19.47
C SER A 4 13.90 -26.10 19.49
N LEU A 5 13.71 -25.41 20.59
CA LEU A 5 12.78 -24.29 20.79
C LEU A 5 13.09 -23.05 19.93
N PHE A 6 14.15 -23.10 19.11
CA PHE A 6 14.62 -21.95 18.31
C PHE A 6 13.82 -21.69 17.02
N GLY A 7 13.00 -22.66 16.56
CA GLY A 7 12.21 -22.48 15.32
C GLY A 7 10.89 -21.73 15.53
N ALA A 8 10.28 -21.88 16.70
CA ALA A 8 8.94 -21.30 16.96
C ALA A 8 8.97 -19.78 17.13
N GLY A 9 10.05 -19.20 17.65
CA GLY A 9 10.15 -17.76 17.88
C GLY A 9 10.23 -16.93 16.60
N LYS A 10 10.85 -17.46 15.54
CA LYS A 10 10.98 -16.73 14.26
C LYS A 10 9.66 -16.67 13.48
N ILE A 11 8.89 -17.76 13.51
CA ILE A 11 7.57 -17.83 12.85
C ILE A 11 6.57 -16.88 13.53
N VAL A 12 6.57 -16.84 14.86
CA VAL A 12 5.67 -15.96 15.64
C VAL A 12 6.01 -14.50 15.40
N LEU A 13 7.29 -14.13 15.28
CA LEU A 13 7.70 -12.75 15.02
C LEU A 13 7.33 -12.29 13.61
N SER A 14 7.44 -13.16 12.60
CA SER A 14 7.01 -12.86 11.23
C SER A 14 5.49 -12.66 11.13
N ILE A 15 4.70 -13.50 11.81
CA ILE A 15 3.24 -13.39 11.85
C ILE A 15 2.81 -12.08 12.55
N LEU A 16 3.47 -11.70 13.65
CA LEU A 16 3.17 -10.43 14.34
C LEU A 16 3.44 -9.21 13.46
N PHE A 17 4.39 -9.29 12.54
CA PHE A 17 4.74 -8.17 11.65
C PHE A 17 3.73 -7.97 10.53
N VAL A 18 3.15 -9.05 9.97
CA VAL A 18 2.05 -8.97 8.99
C VAL A 18 0.86 -8.22 9.59
N PHE A 19 0.52 -8.53 10.85
CA PHE A 19 -0.56 -7.85 11.56
C PHE A 19 -0.32 -6.34 11.78
N SER A 20 0.92 -5.89 11.90
CA SER A 20 1.21 -4.47 12.12
C SER A 20 1.03 -3.61 10.86
N LEU A 21 1.32 -4.12 9.66
CA LEU A 21 1.08 -3.38 8.41
C LEU A 21 -0.42 -3.30 8.09
N THR A 22 -1.16 -4.39 8.27
CA THR A 22 -2.61 -4.43 8.03
C THR A 22 -3.41 -3.64 9.06
N ALA A 23 -2.88 -3.46 10.28
CA ALA A 23 -3.53 -2.67 11.34
C ALA A 23 -3.35 -1.16 11.19
N CYS A 24 -2.40 -0.70 10.37
CA CYS A 24 -2.05 0.73 10.28
C CYS A 24 -2.78 1.49 9.16
N PHE A 25 -3.23 0.82 8.10
CA PHE A 25 -3.88 1.47 6.96
C PHE A 25 -5.18 0.78 6.58
N PRO A 26 -6.23 1.55 6.21
CA PRO A 26 -7.43 0.98 5.62
C PRO A 26 -7.08 0.22 4.33
N THR A 27 -7.71 -0.94 4.14
CA THR A 27 -7.65 -1.71 2.91
C THR A 27 -8.99 -1.74 2.20
N SER A 28 -9.01 -2.02 0.91
CA SER A 28 -10.21 -2.21 0.11
C SER A 28 -10.25 -3.62 -0.49
N GLN A 29 -11.44 -4.17 -0.67
CA GLN A 29 -11.63 -5.42 -1.42
C GLN A 29 -11.46 -5.23 -2.93
N HIS A 30 -11.68 -4.00 -3.41
CA HIS A 30 -11.66 -3.66 -4.83
C HIS A 30 -10.67 -2.53 -5.08
N PRO A 31 -9.99 -2.51 -6.25
CA PRO A 31 -9.23 -1.35 -6.69
C PRO A 31 -10.17 -0.19 -7.02
N ILE A 32 -9.64 1.00 -7.12
CA ILE A 32 -10.37 2.18 -7.61
C ILE A 32 -10.53 2.03 -9.12
N GLU A 33 -11.77 2.04 -9.63
CA GLU A 33 -12.00 2.12 -11.06
C GLU A 33 -11.76 3.54 -11.58
N GLY A 34 -11.05 3.65 -12.68
CA GLY A 34 -10.75 4.95 -13.29
C GLY A 34 -10.24 4.80 -14.71
N ASN A 35 -9.85 5.92 -15.31
CA ASN A 35 -9.12 5.86 -16.56
C ASN A 35 -7.68 5.47 -16.23
N PRO A 36 -7.14 4.40 -16.83
CA PRO A 36 -5.76 4.03 -16.59
C PRO A 36 -4.85 5.20 -17.03
N MET A 37 -3.80 5.43 -16.25
CA MET A 37 -2.82 6.45 -16.61
C MET A 37 -2.01 5.94 -17.81
N VAL A 38 -1.94 6.75 -18.86
CA VAL A 38 -1.14 6.46 -20.07
C VAL A 38 0.30 6.92 -19.82
N ASN A 39 1.29 6.21 -20.39
CA ASN A 39 2.73 6.53 -20.26
C ASN A 39 3.30 6.43 -18.83
N LEU A 40 2.90 5.37 -18.12
CA LEU A 40 3.40 5.08 -16.78
C LEU A 40 4.93 4.91 -16.72
N ASP A 41 5.54 4.39 -17.79
CA ASP A 41 6.98 4.13 -17.86
C ASP A 41 7.81 5.37 -17.59
N ASP A 42 7.49 6.49 -18.22
CA ASP A 42 8.25 7.72 -18.08
C ASP A 42 8.09 8.35 -16.69
N THR A 43 6.95 8.12 -16.06
CA THR A 43 6.60 8.74 -14.78
C THR A 43 7.02 7.89 -13.58
N PHE A 44 6.79 6.58 -13.64
CA PHE A 44 6.94 5.69 -12.48
C PHE A 44 8.09 4.71 -12.55
N SER A 45 8.48 4.27 -13.77
CA SER A 45 9.56 3.30 -13.92
C SER A 45 10.88 3.81 -13.36
N GLY A 46 11.59 2.94 -12.67
CA GLY A 46 12.91 3.25 -12.13
C GLY A 46 13.05 2.98 -10.65
N ILE A 47 14.13 3.48 -10.07
CA ILE A 47 14.45 3.33 -8.64
C ILE A 47 14.05 4.59 -7.91
N TRP A 48 13.19 4.42 -6.92
CA TRP A 48 12.77 5.46 -6.01
C TRP A 48 13.33 5.18 -4.63
N LYS A 49 13.86 6.20 -3.97
CA LYS A 49 14.36 6.13 -2.60
C LYS A 49 13.69 7.17 -1.74
N GLY A 50 13.44 6.81 -0.50
CA GLY A 50 12.83 7.74 0.43
C GLY A 50 12.73 7.18 1.82
N GLU A 51 11.86 7.81 2.61
CA GLU A 51 11.58 7.43 3.98
C GLU A 51 10.10 7.10 4.12
N LEU A 52 9.83 6.00 4.82
CA LEU A 52 8.54 5.71 5.42
C LEU A 52 8.55 6.22 6.85
N SER A 53 7.38 6.29 7.48
CA SER A 53 7.26 6.56 8.92
C SER A 53 8.16 5.64 9.77
N ASP A 54 8.45 4.44 9.32
CA ASP A 54 9.17 3.39 10.05
C ASP A 54 10.62 3.18 9.58
N GLY A 55 11.14 4.01 8.67
CA GLY A 55 12.53 3.97 8.22
C GLY A 55 12.73 4.13 6.72
N PRO A 56 13.98 4.09 6.26
CA PRO A 56 14.30 4.26 4.85
C PRO A 56 13.73 3.12 4.01
N VAL A 57 13.24 3.46 2.83
CA VAL A 57 12.70 2.51 1.86
C VAL A 57 13.35 2.74 0.51
N THR A 58 13.58 1.66 -0.22
CA THR A 58 13.85 1.71 -1.66
C THR A 58 12.70 1.02 -2.36
N ILE A 59 11.99 1.75 -3.19
CA ILE A 59 10.89 1.21 -4.00
C ILE A 59 11.35 1.19 -5.45
N LEU A 60 11.25 0.05 -6.07
CA LEU A 60 11.50 -0.17 -7.48
C LEU A 60 10.16 -0.31 -8.19
N PHE A 61 9.83 0.61 -9.07
CA PHE A 61 8.66 0.49 -9.94
C PHE A 61 9.11 -0.14 -11.25
N ILE A 62 8.53 -1.29 -11.57
CA ILE A 62 8.78 -2.00 -12.82
C ILE A 62 7.44 -2.11 -13.55
N GLN A 63 7.34 -1.52 -14.73
CA GLN A 63 6.16 -1.74 -15.55
C GLN A 63 6.26 -3.11 -16.23
N GLN A 64 5.17 -3.84 -16.23
CA GLN A 64 5.04 -5.02 -17.07
C GLN A 64 4.54 -4.58 -18.45
N SER A 65 5.42 -4.63 -19.47
CA SER A 65 5.22 -4.00 -20.78
C SER A 65 4.26 -4.74 -21.73
N GLN A 66 3.41 -5.65 -21.26
CA GLN A 66 2.63 -6.49 -22.16
C GLN A 66 1.15 -6.14 -22.32
N ASP A 67 0.57 -5.39 -21.39
CA ASP A 67 -0.83 -5.01 -21.49
C ASP A 67 -0.98 -3.52 -21.22
N ASP A 68 -1.64 -2.77 -22.10
CA ASP A 68 -2.04 -1.36 -21.90
C ASP A 68 -3.05 -1.17 -20.74
N THR A 69 -3.01 -2.06 -19.74
CA THR A 69 -3.98 -2.10 -18.63
C THR A 69 -3.67 -1.11 -17.51
N GLY A 70 -2.52 -0.43 -17.55
CA GLY A 70 -2.10 0.44 -16.44
C GLY A 70 -1.69 -0.31 -15.17
N THR A 71 -1.50 -1.62 -15.25
CA THR A 71 -1.04 -2.49 -14.16
C THR A 71 0.48 -2.61 -14.15
N PHE A 72 1.10 -2.51 -12.98
CA PHE A 72 2.54 -2.70 -12.84
C PHE A 72 2.90 -3.40 -11.54
N HIS A 73 4.08 -4.00 -11.56
CA HIS A 73 4.69 -4.61 -10.41
C HIS A 73 5.52 -3.57 -9.65
N ILE A 74 5.32 -3.52 -8.35
CA ILE A 74 6.07 -2.68 -7.43
C ILE A 74 6.86 -3.60 -6.52
N GLY A 75 8.18 -3.61 -6.67
CA GLY A 75 9.08 -4.23 -5.71
C GLY A 75 9.55 -3.19 -4.68
N GLY A 76 9.48 -3.51 -3.41
CA GLY A 76 9.95 -2.67 -2.33
C GLY A 76 10.94 -3.38 -1.43
N LEU A 77 12.06 -2.76 -1.11
CA LEU A 77 12.98 -3.23 -0.08
C LEU A 77 12.92 -2.28 1.11
N LEU A 78 12.41 -2.79 2.23
CA LEU A 78 12.39 -2.09 3.49
C LEU A 78 13.72 -2.35 4.22
N VAL A 79 14.55 -1.30 4.38
CA VAL A 79 15.81 -1.37 5.13
C VAL A 79 15.60 -0.74 6.50
N ARG A 80 15.65 -1.55 7.57
CA ARG A 80 15.54 -1.05 8.94
C ARG A 80 16.92 -0.66 9.49
N HIS A 81 16.99 0.49 10.16
CA HIS A 81 18.23 1.04 10.70
C HIS A 81 18.94 0.19 11.78
N HIS A 82 18.27 -0.82 12.35
CA HIS A 82 18.80 -1.62 13.46
C HIS A 82 19.36 -2.99 13.06
N GLU A 83 19.31 -3.34 11.79
CA GLU A 83 19.86 -4.61 11.33
C GLU A 83 21.16 -4.36 10.57
N GLU A 84 22.28 -4.82 11.13
CA GLU A 84 23.61 -4.69 10.51
C GLU A 84 23.69 -5.38 9.12
N ARG A 85 22.78 -6.31 8.83
CA ARG A 85 22.59 -6.94 7.51
C ARG A 85 21.16 -7.43 7.37
N PRO A 86 20.22 -6.63 6.83
CA PRO A 86 18.91 -7.16 6.49
C PRO A 86 19.09 -8.26 5.44
N SER A 87 18.57 -9.45 5.69
CA SER A 87 18.46 -10.43 4.62
C SER A 87 17.48 -9.86 3.59
N LEU A 88 17.85 -9.86 2.31
CA LEU A 88 16.98 -9.42 1.21
C LEU A 88 15.58 -10.08 1.30
N ASN A 89 15.51 -11.28 1.84
CA ASN A 89 14.26 -12.03 2.00
C ASN A 89 13.35 -11.47 3.10
N GLU A 90 13.87 -10.82 4.15
CA GLU A 90 13.05 -10.33 5.27
C GLU A 90 12.44 -8.95 5.03
N GLY A 91 13.07 -8.14 4.18
CA GLY A 91 12.62 -6.78 3.86
C GLY A 91 11.93 -6.64 2.50
N TRP A 92 11.84 -7.72 1.70
CA TRP A 92 11.26 -7.64 0.37
C TRP A 92 9.74 -7.65 0.41
N LEU A 93 9.14 -6.66 -0.26
CA LEU A 93 7.69 -6.54 -0.48
C LEU A 93 7.44 -6.52 -1.98
N GLU A 94 6.44 -7.25 -2.42
CA GLU A 94 6.01 -7.26 -3.82
C GLU A 94 4.53 -6.93 -3.91
N PHE A 95 4.23 -5.87 -4.66
CA PHE A 95 2.87 -5.44 -4.92
C PHE A 95 2.57 -5.52 -6.41
N GLU A 96 1.31 -5.73 -6.70
CA GLU A 96 0.70 -5.44 -7.99
C GLU A 96 -0.18 -4.20 -7.84
N GLY A 97 -0.07 -3.25 -8.75
CA GLY A 97 -0.75 -1.97 -8.64
C GLY A 97 -1.36 -1.48 -9.93
N GLU A 98 -2.45 -0.74 -9.78
CA GLU A 98 -3.14 -0.02 -10.84
C GLU A 98 -3.13 1.48 -10.52
N VAL A 99 -2.73 2.30 -11.50
CA VAL A 99 -2.79 3.76 -11.38
C VAL A 99 -3.90 4.32 -12.23
N VAL A 100 -4.74 5.13 -11.60
CA VAL A 100 -5.86 5.78 -12.26
C VAL A 100 -5.84 7.28 -11.99
N VAL A 101 -6.44 8.06 -12.90
CA VAL A 101 -6.60 9.52 -12.74
C VAL A 101 -8.08 9.84 -12.55
N ILE A 102 -8.38 10.61 -11.51
CA ILE A 102 -9.72 11.11 -11.18
C ILE A 102 -9.57 12.60 -10.83
N ARG A 103 -10.25 13.50 -11.55
CA ARG A 103 -10.18 14.96 -11.36
C ARG A 103 -8.74 15.53 -11.33
N ASP A 104 -7.91 15.08 -12.26
CA ASP A 104 -6.49 15.46 -12.37
C ASP A 104 -5.62 15.01 -11.16
N GLU A 105 -6.17 14.19 -10.29
CA GLU A 105 -5.47 13.59 -9.17
C GLU A 105 -5.11 12.12 -9.48
N THR A 106 -3.93 11.71 -9.08
CA THR A 106 -3.41 10.38 -9.35
C THR A 106 -3.61 9.47 -8.13
N PHE A 107 -4.21 8.30 -8.37
CA PHE A 107 -4.44 7.29 -7.34
C PHE A 107 -3.77 5.98 -7.72
N LEU A 108 -3.24 5.30 -6.70
CA LEU A 108 -2.66 3.97 -6.78
C LEU A 108 -3.50 3.01 -5.92
N SER A 109 -3.97 1.93 -6.52
CA SER A 109 -4.50 0.78 -5.82
C SER A 109 -3.44 -0.32 -5.85
N ALA A 110 -2.80 -0.62 -4.72
CA ALA A 110 -1.71 -1.58 -4.63
C ALA A 110 -2.11 -2.79 -3.78
N GLN A 111 -2.02 -3.99 -4.34
CA GLN A 111 -2.25 -5.25 -3.64
C GLN A 111 -0.92 -5.90 -3.28
N LEU A 112 -0.71 -6.19 -1.98
CA LEU A 112 0.48 -6.90 -1.52
C LEU A 112 0.36 -8.38 -1.89
N ASN A 113 1.28 -8.88 -2.71
CA ASN A 113 1.31 -10.25 -3.18
C ASN A 113 2.31 -11.12 -2.42
N GLN A 114 3.49 -10.56 -2.08
CA GLN A 114 4.52 -11.27 -1.32
C GLN A 114 5.12 -10.37 -0.24
N MET A 115 5.53 -11.00 0.86
CA MET A 115 6.27 -10.37 1.93
C MET A 115 7.36 -11.30 2.44
N GLY A 116 8.62 -10.83 2.47
CA GLY A 116 9.76 -11.64 2.85
C GLY A 116 9.95 -12.89 1.97
N GLY A 117 9.55 -12.82 0.68
CA GLY A 117 9.60 -13.94 -0.25
C GLY A 117 8.48 -14.99 -0.08
N ALA A 118 7.56 -14.79 0.86
CA ALA A 118 6.39 -15.66 1.05
C ALA A 118 5.13 -15.00 0.46
N PRO A 119 4.24 -15.77 -0.20
CA PRO A 119 2.98 -15.24 -0.71
C PRO A 119 2.05 -14.86 0.45
N VAL A 120 1.32 -13.76 0.27
CA VAL A 120 0.25 -13.32 1.19
C VAL A 120 -0.96 -14.23 0.99
N ALA A 121 -1.56 -14.68 2.10
CA ALA A 121 -2.74 -15.54 2.06
C ALA A 121 -3.93 -14.83 1.37
N ALA A 122 -4.74 -15.57 0.62
CA ALA A 122 -5.81 -14.99 -0.21
C ALA A 122 -6.85 -14.20 0.61
N GLU A 123 -7.16 -14.66 1.82
CA GLU A 123 -8.09 -14.01 2.76
C GLU A 123 -7.55 -12.69 3.34
N GLU A 124 -6.22 -12.53 3.34
CA GLU A 124 -5.54 -11.33 3.83
C GLU A 124 -5.32 -10.30 2.71
N LYS A 125 -5.47 -10.72 1.45
CA LYS A 125 -5.30 -9.82 0.31
C LYS A 125 -6.35 -8.72 0.31
N GLY A 126 -5.87 -7.52 0.01
CA GLY A 126 -6.68 -6.32 -0.17
C GLY A 126 -5.84 -5.24 -0.83
N TYR A 127 -6.52 -4.23 -1.35
CA TYR A 127 -5.86 -3.10 -1.98
C TYR A 127 -5.59 -2.02 -0.94
N TYR A 128 -4.36 -1.56 -0.87
CA TYR A 128 -3.99 -0.31 -0.24
C TYR A 128 -4.27 0.81 -1.23
N LEU A 129 -5.04 1.80 -0.81
CA LEU A 129 -5.41 2.93 -1.66
C LEU A 129 -4.56 4.14 -1.29
N PHE A 130 -3.86 4.68 -2.26
CA PHE A 130 -2.98 5.83 -2.10
C PHE A 130 -3.35 6.95 -3.07
N ARG A 131 -3.16 8.19 -2.66
CA ARG A 131 -3.08 9.35 -3.53
C ARG A 131 -1.61 9.67 -3.75
N LEU A 132 -1.22 9.81 -5.02
CA LEU A 132 0.14 10.16 -5.42
C LEU A 132 0.20 11.64 -5.78
N VAL A 133 1.09 12.37 -5.12
CA VAL A 133 1.39 13.76 -5.49
C VAL A 133 2.74 13.76 -6.16
N LEU A 134 2.72 13.92 -7.48
CA LEU A 134 3.88 13.82 -8.36
C LEU A 134 4.50 15.19 -8.56
N GLU A 135 5.80 15.26 -8.46
CA GLU A 135 6.66 16.39 -8.80
C GLU A 135 7.74 15.87 -9.76
N GLU A 136 8.51 16.75 -10.39
CA GLU A 136 9.47 16.37 -11.43
C GLU A 136 10.39 15.19 -11.06
N ASN A 137 10.93 15.19 -9.84
CA ASN A 137 11.86 14.16 -9.35
C ASN A 137 11.48 13.63 -7.96
N SER A 138 10.29 13.93 -7.51
CA SER A 138 9.80 13.45 -6.21
C SER A 138 8.35 13.01 -6.28
N MET A 139 7.97 12.15 -5.34
CA MET A 139 6.61 11.65 -5.21
C MET A 139 6.27 11.53 -3.73
N ARG A 140 5.14 12.11 -3.33
CA ARG A 140 4.55 11.85 -2.02
C ARG A 140 3.44 10.81 -2.18
N VAL A 141 3.51 9.79 -1.35
CA VAL A 141 2.51 8.71 -1.28
C VAL A 141 1.68 8.96 -0.02
N LEU A 142 0.42 9.27 -0.20
CA LEU A 142 -0.51 9.60 0.88
C LEU A 142 -1.54 8.48 1.01
N GLY A 143 -1.60 7.85 2.19
CA GLY A 143 -2.58 6.82 2.50
C GLY A 143 -3.89 7.38 3.06
N LEU A 144 -4.91 6.54 3.11
CA LEU A 144 -6.18 6.86 3.75
C LEU A 144 -5.98 7.16 5.24
N ASN A 145 -6.63 8.20 5.72
CA ASN A 145 -6.68 8.52 7.15
C ASN A 145 -7.64 7.57 7.87
N ASN A 146 -7.13 6.82 8.85
CA ASN A 146 -7.89 5.84 9.60
C ASN A 146 -9.13 6.42 10.29
N LEU A 147 -8.99 7.57 10.95
CA LEU A 147 -10.10 8.18 11.69
C LEU A 147 -11.20 8.65 10.74
N VAL A 148 -10.82 9.35 9.68
CA VAL A 148 -11.75 9.85 8.65
C VAL A 148 -12.44 8.68 7.94
N THR A 149 -11.68 7.64 7.56
CA THR A 149 -12.23 6.47 6.88
C THR A 149 -13.20 5.70 7.78
N ALA A 150 -12.85 5.51 9.07
CA ALA A 150 -13.75 4.87 10.03
C ALA A 150 -15.07 5.64 10.21
N GLU A 151 -14.99 6.99 10.25
CA GLU A 151 -16.18 7.84 10.34
C GLU A 151 -17.06 7.71 9.10
N LEU A 152 -16.45 7.71 7.91
CA LEU A 152 -17.16 7.53 6.63
C LEU A 152 -17.90 6.20 6.56
N VAL A 153 -17.26 5.11 7.01
CA VAL A 153 -17.89 3.78 7.08
C VAL A 153 -19.02 3.77 8.12
N ASN A 154 -18.78 4.33 9.32
CA ASN A 154 -19.79 4.33 10.39
C ASN A 154 -21.06 5.13 10.03
N ARG A 155 -20.94 6.19 9.22
CA ARG A 155 -22.11 6.97 8.72
C ARG A 155 -22.69 6.47 7.40
N GLY A 156 -22.15 5.37 6.85
CA GLY A 156 -22.65 4.75 5.61
C GLY A 156 -22.29 5.51 4.32
N ALA A 157 -21.32 6.44 4.37
CA ALA A 157 -20.82 7.13 3.18
C ALA A 157 -19.87 6.27 2.33
N LEU A 158 -19.23 5.27 2.96
CA LEU A 158 -18.49 4.18 2.33
C LEU A 158 -18.97 2.85 2.91
N GLU A 159 -19.08 1.84 2.08
CA GLU A 159 -19.34 0.49 2.55
C GLU A 159 -18.05 -0.14 3.08
N GLY A 160 -18.15 -0.82 4.24
CA GLY A 160 -17.00 -1.45 4.85
C GLY A 160 -17.24 -1.92 6.26
N THR A 161 -16.19 -2.42 6.88
CA THR A 161 -16.19 -2.86 8.28
C THR A 161 -15.09 -2.14 9.06
N VAL A 162 -15.39 -1.78 10.32
CA VAL A 162 -14.44 -1.20 11.27
C VAL A 162 -14.30 -2.15 12.44
N ASN A 163 -13.17 -2.83 12.54
CA ASN A 163 -12.88 -3.73 13.67
C ASN A 163 -12.03 -2.99 14.71
N ARG A 164 -12.58 -2.80 15.91
CA ARG A 164 -11.95 -2.09 17.04
C ARG A 164 -11.35 -3.03 18.09
N ALA A 165 -11.29 -4.33 17.81
CA ALA A 165 -10.78 -5.31 18.78
C ALA A 165 -9.26 -5.22 19.02
N GLN A 166 -8.55 -4.42 18.24
CA GLN A 166 -7.10 -4.19 18.34
C GLN A 166 -6.82 -2.76 18.82
N THR A 167 -5.59 -2.52 19.23
CA THR A 167 -5.10 -1.20 19.68
C THR A 167 -5.26 -0.12 18.59
N THR A 168 -5.22 -0.52 17.32
CA THR A 168 -5.51 0.31 16.16
C THR A 168 -6.69 -0.30 15.40
N ALA A 169 -7.68 0.51 15.04
CA ALA A 169 -8.84 0.03 14.29
C ALA A 169 -8.40 -0.51 12.91
N SER A 170 -8.77 -1.75 12.59
CA SER A 170 -8.63 -2.31 11.25
C SER A 170 -9.87 -1.96 10.43
N ILE A 171 -9.67 -1.35 9.26
CA ILE A 171 -10.76 -0.91 8.38
C ILE A 171 -10.63 -1.65 7.05
N ARG A 172 -11.72 -2.28 6.61
CA ARG A 172 -11.80 -2.93 5.31
C ARG A 172 -13.00 -2.39 4.54
N LEU A 173 -12.72 -1.67 3.44
CA LEU A 173 -13.75 -1.17 2.53
C LEU A 173 -14.26 -2.30 1.65
N THR A 174 -15.56 -2.34 1.44
CA THR A 174 -16.27 -3.31 0.59
C THR A 174 -16.95 -2.66 -0.60
N SER A 175 -16.94 -1.31 -0.67
CA SER A 175 -17.41 -0.55 -1.85
C SER A 175 -16.70 -1.05 -3.10
N ASN A 176 -17.46 -1.27 -4.18
CA ASN A 176 -16.85 -1.61 -5.47
C ASN A 176 -16.06 -0.43 -6.08
N GLY A 177 -15.25 -0.71 -7.10
CA GLY A 177 -14.36 0.29 -7.70
C GLY A 177 -15.08 1.51 -8.28
N ALA A 178 -16.27 1.31 -8.87
CA ALA A 178 -17.09 2.39 -9.40
C ALA A 178 -17.63 3.31 -8.29
N ALA A 179 -18.10 2.73 -7.18
CA ALA A 179 -18.56 3.49 -6.02
C ALA A 179 -17.40 4.26 -5.35
N LEU A 180 -16.21 3.65 -5.27
CA LEU A 180 -15.01 4.34 -4.79
C LEU A 180 -14.66 5.53 -5.68
N ARG A 181 -14.70 5.37 -7.00
CA ARG A 181 -14.48 6.46 -7.96
C ARG A 181 -15.49 7.60 -7.77
N GLU A 182 -16.78 7.28 -7.69
CA GLU A 182 -17.84 8.27 -7.50
C GLU A 182 -17.65 9.03 -6.18
N PHE A 183 -17.33 8.33 -5.11
CA PHE A 183 -17.03 8.94 -3.83
C PHE A 183 -15.83 9.89 -3.92
N LEU A 184 -14.72 9.48 -4.54
CA LEU A 184 -13.52 10.28 -4.70
C LEU A 184 -13.74 11.54 -5.58
N ASN A 185 -14.72 11.49 -6.51
CA ASN A 185 -15.10 12.65 -7.29
C ASN A 185 -15.68 13.80 -6.45
N THR A 186 -16.19 13.54 -5.26
CA THR A 186 -16.85 14.52 -4.40
C THR A 186 -16.16 14.73 -3.05
N ALA A 187 -15.30 13.79 -2.66
CA ALA A 187 -14.65 13.79 -1.36
C ALA A 187 -13.65 14.96 -1.17
N ASN A 188 -13.46 15.35 0.09
CA ASN A 188 -12.32 16.19 0.50
C ASN A 188 -11.05 15.33 0.55
N LEU A 189 -10.31 15.31 -0.57
CA LEU A 189 -9.13 14.46 -0.72
C LEU A 189 -7.99 14.82 0.23
N ALA A 190 -7.86 16.09 0.62
CA ALA A 190 -6.82 16.54 1.53
C ALA A 190 -7.02 16.01 2.96
N GLU A 191 -8.27 15.83 3.37
CA GLU A 191 -8.62 15.23 4.65
C GLU A 191 -8.56 13.70 4.60
N LEU A 192 -9.11 13.11 3.54
CA LEU A 192 -9.20 11.67 3.34
C LEU A 192 -7.83 11.01 3.19
N PHE A 193 -6.92 11.63 2.41
CA PHE A 193 -5.55 11.16 2.17
C PHE A 193 -4.53 12.04 2.91
N SER A 194 -4.66 12.15 4.21
CA SER A 194 -3.78 12.96 5.05
C SER A 194 -2.68 12.16 5.76
N SER A 195 -2.72 10.82 5.70
CA SER A 195 -1.68 9.97 6.28
C SER A 195 -0.47 9.89 5.34
N SER A 196 0.64 10.53 5.70
CA SER A 196 1.89 10.43 4.94
C SER A 196 2.40 8.99 5.06
N PHE A 197 2.46 8.28 3.94
CA PHE A 197 3.02 6.92 3.87
C PHE A 197 4.49 6.97 3.48
N ALA A 198 4.83 7.67 2.41
CA ALA A 198 6.21 7.82 1.96
C ALA A 198 6.45 9.16 1.26
N GLN A 199 7.69 9.63 1.35
CA GLN A 199 8.24 10.66 0.49
C GLN A 199 9.42 10.08 -0.26
N LEU A 200 9.34 10.05 -1.58
CA LEU A 200 10.27 9.35 -2.45
C LEU A 200 10.94 10.34 -3.42
N ALA A 201 12.21 10.13 -3.69
CA ALA A 201 12.97 10.83 -4.72
C ALA A 201 13.48 9.83 -5.75
N ARG A 202 13.40 10.20 -7.04
CA ARG A 202 13.88 9.39 -8.14
C ARG A 202 15.41 9.41 -8.17
N ARG A 203 16.03 8.24 -8.28
CA ARG A 203 17.46 8.11 -8.53
C ARG A 203 17.72 8.18 -10.03
N GLN A 204 18.56 9.12 -10.41
CA GLN A 204 19.15 9.19 -11.75
C GLN A 204 20.24 8.15 -11.92
#